data_581f35cbc8ba1ac0fb00b2e2a2f82c27
#
_entry.id   581f35cbc8ba1ac0fb00b2e2a2f82c27
#
_cell.length_a   1.000
_cell.length_b   1.000
_cell.length_c   1.000
_cell.angle_alpha   90.00
_cell.angle_beta   90.00
_cell.angle_gamma   90.00
#
_symmetry.space_group_name_H-M   'P 1'
#
loop_
_entity.id
_entity.type
_entity.pdbx_description
1 polymer ?
#
loop_
_entity_poly.entity_id
_entity_poly.type
_entity_poly.pdbx_seq_one_letter_code
_entity_poly.pdbx_strand_id
1 'polypeptide(L)'
;GIDIEVAGAIAEKLGLELQVDDMDFDAALLAAQNGKSDMVMAGVTVTDERKAVMDFSDSYATGIQSIIVPEGSDSASPDDLAGKKIGTQRGTTGYIYCSDDFGDEHVTPYDNGLTAVQALVNGQVDAVVIDNAPAKEFVAANPGLEILDTAYAEEDYAIGVAKGNTAMLDAINGALEELKNDGT
;
A
#
# COMPACT_ATOMS: atom_id res chain seq x y z
N GLY A 1 -0.24 6.91 11.86
CA GLY A 1 0.32 5.64 11.34
C GLY A 1 1.79 5.80 11.00
N ILE A 2 2.47 4.69 10.72
CA ILE A 2 3.93 4.65 10.53
C ILE A 2 4.41 5.61 9.44
N ASP A 3 3.70 5.72 8.32
CA ASP A 3 4.11 6.61 7.22
C ASP A 3 4.19 8.07 7.66
N ILE A 4 3.17 8.54 8.37
CA ILE A 4 3.12 9.93 8.87
C ILE A 4 4.20 10.18 9.94
N GLU A 5 4.42 9.23 10.82
CA GLU A 5 5.43 9.34 11.88
C GLU A 5 6.85 9.38 11.29
N VAL A 6 7.15 8.49 10.35
CA VAL A 6 8.44 8.47 9.65
C VAL A 6 8.62 9.72 8.80
N ALA A 7 7.59 10.15 8.06
CA ALA A 7 7.64 11.38 7.27
C ALA A 7 7.93 12.61 8.15
N GLY A 8 7.28 12.70 9.31
CA GLY A 8 7.52 13.77 10.28
C GLY A 8 8.94 13.77 10.81
N ALA A 9 9.48 12.59 11.14
CA ALA A 9 10.85 12.43 11.59
C ALA A 9 11.88 12.82 10.52
N ILE A 10 11.62 12.46 9.26
CA ILE A 10 12.47 12.86 8.12
C ILE A 10 12.45 14.38 7.95
N ALA A 11 11.27 15.01 7.98
CA ALA A 11 11.15 16.45 7.83
C ALA A 11 11.91 17.19 8.96
N GLU A 12 11.82 16.70 10.18
CA GLU A 12 12.58 17.24 11.32
C GLU A 12 14.09 17.15 11.10
N LYS A 13 14.59 16.00 10.66
CA LYS A 13 16.02 15.80 10.34
C LYS A 13 16.51 16.73 9.25
N LEU A 14 15.67 17.08 8.29
CA LEU A 14 16.01 17.96 7.18
C LEU A 14 15.72 19.44 7.48
N GLY A 15 15.18 19.77 8.65
CA GLY A 15 14.81 21.14 9.01
C GLY A 15 13.66 21.69 8.18
N LEU A 16 12.76 20.82 7.71
CA LEU A 16 11.63 21.17 6.86
C LEU A 16 10.31 20.99 7.62
N GLU A 17 9.30 21.73 7.19
CA GLU A 17 7.93 21.54 7.66
C GLU A 17 7.23 20.47 6.84
N LEU A 18 6.56 19.54 7.51
CA LEU A 18 5.78 18.49 6.84
C LEU A 18 4.39 19.00 6.51
N GLN A 19 4.02 18.92 5.22
CA GLN A 19 2.64 19.08 4.78
C GLN A 19 2.15 17.73 4.27
N VAL A 20 1.06 17.22 4.86
CA VAL A 20 0.47 15.94 4.47
C VAL A 20 -0.74 16.22 3.56
N ASP A 21 -0.65 15.73 2.33
CA ASP A 21 -1.76 15.74 1.38
C ASP A 21 -2.37 14.34 1.33
N ASP A 22 -3.59 14.21 1.85
CA ASP A 22 -4.32 12.95 1.85
C ASP A 22 -5.07 12.78 0.53
N MET A 23 -4.78 11.70 -0.19
CA MET A 23 -5.39 11.40 -1.48
C MET A 23 -5.37 9.89 -1.74
N ASP A 24 -6.17 9.46 -2.71
CA ASP A 24 -6.18 8.05 -3.11
C ASP A 24 -4.78 7.60 -3.59
N PHE A 25 -4.48 6.32 -3.41
CA PHE A 25 -3.14 5.77 -3.65
C PHE A 25 -2.59 6.10 -5.04
N ASP A 26 -3.39 5.85 -6.08
CA ASP A 26 -2.98 6.10 -7.47
C ASP A 26 -2.72 7.59 -7.73
N ALA A 27 -3.56 8.46 -7.17
CA ALA A 27 -3.38 9.91 -7.25
C ALA A 27 -2.12 10.37 -6.51
N ALA A 28 -1.79 9.75 -5.37
CA ALA A 28 -0.57 10.05 -4.61
C ALA A 28 0.69 9.70 -5.40
N LEU A 29 0.71 8.54 -6.08
CA LEU A 29 1.81 8.15 -6.96
C LEU A 29 2.00 9.15 -8.10
N LEU A 30 0.92 9.54 -8.77
CA LEU A 30 0.96 10.53 -9.87
C LEU A 30 1.46 11.90 -9.39
N ALA A 31 1.02 12.35 -8.22
CA ALA A 31 1.45 13.63 -7.66
C ALA A 31 2.96 13.67 -7.43
N ALA A 32 3.56 12.57 -6.95
CA ALA A 32 5.01 12.47 -6.78
C ALA A 32 5.73 12.37 -8.12
N GLN A 33 5.21 11.59 -9.09
CA GLN A 33 5.78 11.50 -10.43
C GLN A 33 5.85 12.85 -11.13
N ASN A 34 4.82 13.68 -10.98
CA ASN A 34 4.69 14.98 -11.63
C ASN A 34 5.33 16.13 -10.84
N GLY A 35 5.92 15.85 -9.69
CA GLY A 35 6.55 16.87 -8.86
C GLY A 35 5.57 17.76 -8.09
N LYS A 36 4.28 17.45 -8.07
CA LYS A 36 3.27 18.18 -7.27
C LYS A 36 3.41 17.90 -5.78
N SER A 37 3.84 16.68 -5.44
CA SER A 37 4.28 16.31 -4.11
C SER A 37 5.78 16.03 -4.15
N ASP A 38 6.49 16.38 -3.08
CA ASP A 38 7.94 16.17 -3.00
C ASP A 38 8.29 14.69 -2.84
N MET A 39 7.42 13.93 -2.17
CA MET A 39 7.58 12.50 -1.97
C MET A 39 6.22 11.85 -1.78
N VAL A 40 6.15 10.53 -1.96
CA VAL A 40 4.99 9.72 -1.63
C VAL A 40 5.38 8.64 -0.61
N MET A 41 4.61 8.57 0.48
CA MET A 41 4.70 7.55 1.52
C MET A 41 3.31 7.00 1.79
N ALA A 42 3.01 5.86 1.22
CA ALA A 42 1.68 5.25 1.31
C ALA A 42 1.77 3.72 1.28
N GLY A 43 2.78 3.16 1.95
CA GLY A 43 3.05 1.73 1.84
C GLY A 43 3.38 1.35 0.40
N VAL A 44 4.27 2.09 -0.24
CA VAL A 44 4.59 1.90 -1.66
C VAL A 44 5.64 0.82 -1.83
N THR A 45 5.27 -0.27 -2.49
CA THR A 45 6.20 -1.33 -2.86
C THR A 45 6.99 -0.94 -4.10
N VAL A 46 8.29 -1.18 -4.07
CA VAL A 46 9.18 -0.94 -5.21
C VAL A 46 8.95 -2.02 -6.27
N THR A 47 8.64 -1.61 -7.49
CA THR A 47 8.51 -2.50 -8.65
C THR A 47 9.31 -1.96 -9.81
N ASP A 48 9.70 -2.82 -10.75
CA ASP A 48 10.44 -2.39 -11.95
C ASP A 48 9.64 -1.39 -12.79
N GLU A 49 8.34 -1.58 -12.89
CA GLU A 49 7.44 -0.66 -13.59
C GLU A 49 7.46 0.73 -12.94
N ARG A 50 7.36 0.79 -11.61
CA ARG A 50 7.42 2.05 -10.87
C ARG A 50 8.80 2.70 -10.94
N LYS A 51 9.87 1.92 -10.93
CA LYS A 51 11.25 2.44 -11.10
C LYS A 51 11.47 3.12 -12.45
N ALA A 52 10.70 2.76 -13.47
CA ALA A 52 10.79 3.40 -14.79
C ALA A 52 10.33 4.87 -14.75
N VAL A 53 9.43 5.24 -13.84
CA VAL A 53 8.80 6.57 -13.76
C VAL A 53 9.08 7.33 -12.47
N MET A 54 9.69 6.68 -11.48
CA MET A 54 10.00 7.26 -10.16
C MET A 54 11.33 6.73 -9.66
N ASP A 55 11.94 7.45 -8.73
CA ASP A 55 13.06 6.96 -7.94
C ASP A 55 12.58 6.63 -6.52
N PHE A 56 13.20 5.66 -5.87
CA PHE A 56 12.80 5.18 -4.56
C PHE A 56 13.94 5.26 -3.55
N SER A 57 13.58 5.57 -2.30
CA SER A 57 14.47 5.50 -1.17
C SER A 57 14.83 4.06 -0.82
N ASP A 58 15.73 3.89 0.15
CA ASP A 58 15.89 2.63 0.85
C ASP A 58 14.58 2.24 1.55
N SER A 59 14.38 0.95 1.78
CA SER A 59 13.20 0.46 2.49
C SER A 59 13.15 1.00 3.92
N TYR A 60 11.96 1.43 4.38
CA TYR A 60 11.74 1.89 5.75
C TYR A 60 10.82 0.95 6.54
N ALA A 61 10.11 0.07 5.89
CA ALA A 61 9.21 -0.90 6.52
C ALA A 61 8.93 -2.07 5.59
N THR A 62 8.52 -3.20 6.17
CA THR A 62 8.01 -4.35 5.43
C THR A 62 6.49 -4.36 5.53
N GLY A 63 5.82 -4.48 4.40
CA GLY A 63 4.37 -4.57 4.31
C GLY A 63 3.89 -5.99 4.03
N ILE A 64 2.63 -6.25 4.34
CA ILE A 64 1.96 -7.52 4.10
C ILE A 64 0.66 -7.23 3.34
N GLN A 65 0.45 -7.89 2.20
CA GLN A 65 -0.85 -7.91 1.53
C GLN A 65 -1.69 -9.00 2.19
N SER A 66 -2.83 -8.62 2.74
CA SER A 66 -3.73 -9.50 3.49
C SER A 66 -5.01 -9.77 2.71
N ILE A 67 -5.64 -10.90 3.03
CA ILE A 67 -6.92 -11.31 2.44
C ILE A 67 -8.00 -11.12 3.49
N ILE A 68 -9.02 -10.32 3.17
CA ILE A 68 -10.23 -10.17 3.98
C ILE A 68 -11.34 -10.99 3.34
N VAL A 69 -12.00 -11.81 4.13
CA VAL A 69 -13.16 -12.61 3.72
C VAL A 69 -14.27 -12.50 4.76
N PRO A 70 -15.54 -12.83 4.40
CA PRO A 70 -16.58 -12.99 5.40
C PRO A 70 -16.26 -14.15 6.36
N GLU A 71 -16.62 -14.00 7.62
CA GLU A 71 -16.52 -15.09 8.59
C GLU A 71 -17.28 -16.31 8.09
N GLY A 72 -16.70 -17.49 8.25
CA GLY A 72 -17.31 -18.73 7.75
C GLY A 72 -17.12 -18.97 6.25
N SER A 73 -16.31 -18.15 5.58
CA SER A 73 -15.91 -18.41 4.20
C SER A 73 -15.16 -19.74 4.09
N ASP A 74 -15.32 -20.43 2.96
CA ASP A 74 -14.59 -21.66 2.65
C ASP A 74 -13.15 -21.38 2.17
N SER A 75 -12.79 -20.11 1.95
CA SER A 75 -11.43 -19.71 1.59
C SER A 75 -10.55 -19.67 2.85
N ALA A 76 -9.41 -20.36 2.81
CA ALA A 76 -8.46 -20.44 3.92
C ALA A 76 -7.04 -19.98 3.53
N SER A 77 -6.76 -19.90 2.23
CA SER A 77 -5.44 -19.53 1.70
C SER A 77 -5.57 -18.79 0.37
N PRO A 78 -4.48 -18.16 -0.13
CA PRO A 78 -4.49 -17.49 -1.44
C PRO A 78 -4.97 -18.38 -2.58
N ASP A 79 -4.65 -19.67 -2.57
CA ASP A 79 -5.03 -20.59 -3.63
C ASP A 79 -6.54 -20.77 -3.76
N ASP A 80 -7.27 -20.58 -2.66
CA ASP A 80 -8.72 -20.70 -2.63
C ASP A 80 -9.45 -19.54 -3.31
N LEU A 81 -8.73 -18.49 -3.70
CA LEU A 81 -9.28 -17.33 -4.40
C LEU A 81 -9.49 -17.57 -5.90
N ALA A 82 -8.98 -18.67 -6.45
CA ALA A 82 -9.15 -19.00 -7.86
C ALA A 82 -10.64 -19.10 -8.23
N GLY A 83 -11.04 -18.37 -9.27
CA GLY A 83 -12.42 -18.32 -9.75
C GLY A 83 -13.36 -17.44 -8.92
N LYS A 84 -12.87 -16.81 -7.86
CA LYS A 84 -13.65 -15.90 -7.02
C LYS A 84 -13.50 -14.45 -7.48
N LYS A 85 -14.43 -13.60 -7.06
CA LYS A 85 -14.37 -12.15 -7.30
C LYS A 85 -13.55 -11.49 -6.20
N ILE A 86 -12.50 -10.78 -6.59
CA ILE A 86 -11.54 -10.16 -5.68
C ILE A 86 -11.61 -8.65 -5.82
N GLY A 87 -11.83 -7.94 -4.71
CA GLY A 87 -11.72 -6.49 -4.63
C GLY A 87 -10.31 -6.08 -4.22
N THR A 88 -9.79 -5.05 -4.86
CA THR A 88 -8.47 -4.48 -4.57
C THR A 88 -8.54 -2.97 -4.59
N GLN A 89 -7.48 -2.32 -4.11
CA GLN A 89 -7.33 -0.88 -4.25
C GLN A 89 -6.58 -0.56 -5.54
N ARG A 90 -7.12 0.36 -6.35
CA ARG A 90 -6.57 0.73 -7.65
C ARG A 90 -5.11 1.17 -7.55
N GLY A 91 -4.27 0.69 -8.48
CA GLY A 91 -2.87 1.08 -8.59
C GLY A 91 -1.93 0.40 -7.59
N THR A 92 -2.44 -0.43 -6.69
CA THR A 92 -1.63 -1.14 -5.69
C THR A 92 -1.00 -2.42 -6.26
N THR A 93 0.03 -2.91 -5.57
CA THR A 93 0.62 -4.22 -5.88
C THR A 93 -0.37 -5.37 -5.65
N GLY A 94 -1.30 -5.21 -4.69
CA GLY A 94 -2.39 -6.16 -4.51
C GLY A 94 -3.23 -6.34 -5.78
N TYR A 95 -3.56 -5.24 -6.45
CA TYR A 95 -4.24 -5.28 -7.74
C TYR A 95 -3.40 -6.00 -8.81
N ILE A 96 -2.14 -5.63 -8.95
CA ILE A 96 -1.23 -6.19 -9.95
C ILE A 96 -1.07 -7.70 -9.75
N TYR A 97 -0.77 -8.12 -8.53
CA TYR A 97 -0.56 -9.54 -8.22
C TYR A 97 -1.82 -10.37 -8.42
N CYS A 98 -2.97 -9.88 -7.97
CA CYS A 98 -4.23 -10.60 -8.17
C CYS A 98 -4.59 -10.72 -9.65
N SER A 99 -4.38 -9.66 -10.43
CA SER A 99 -4.62 -9.68 -11.87
C SER A 99 -3.72 -10.68 -12.59
N ASP A 100 -2.45 -10.74 -12.19
CA ASP A 100 -1.49 -11.70 -12.76
C ASP A 100 -1.82 -13.14 -12.37
N ASP A 101 -2.24 -13.36 -11.12
CA ASP A 101 -2.47 -14.71 -10.60
C ASP A 101 -3.83 -15.28 -10.99
N PHE A 102 -4.88 -14.44 -11.08
CA PHE A 102 -6.27 -14.91 -11.26
C PHE A 102 -6.96 -14.40 -12.53
N GLY A 103 -6.37 -13.44 -13.23
CA GLY A 103 -6.94 -12.80 -14.41
C GLY A 103 -7.75 -11.54 -14.07
N ASP A 104 -7.68 -10.56 -14.98
CA ASP A 104 -8.33 -9.25 -14.80
C ASP A 104 -9.85 -9.36 -14.62
N GLU A 105 -10.47 -10.36 -15.24
CA GLU A 105 -11.92 -10.56 -15.16
C GLU A 105 -12.41 -10.94 -13.76
N HIS A 106 -11.51 -11.40 -12.89
CA HIS A 106 -11.82 -11.79 -11.51
C HIS A 106 -11.51 -10.68 -10.50
N VAL A 107 -10.80 -9.60 -10.93
CA VAL A 107 -10.29 -8.58 -10.03
C VAL A 107 -10.93 -7.23 -10.33
N THR A 108 -11.56 -6.63 -9.32
CA THR A 108 -12.17 -5.30 -9.43
C THR A 108 -11.36 -4.30 -8.60
N PRO A 109 -10.73 -3.31 -9.27
CA PRO A 109 -10.04 -2.24 -8.55
C PRO A 109 -11.03 -1.17 -8.09
N TYR A 110 -10.94 -0.81 -6.82
CA TYR A 110 -11.70 0.29 -6.22
C TYR A 110 -10.77 1.46 -5.93
N ASP A 111 -11.30 2.68 -5.87
CA ASP A 111 -10.48 3.88 -5.69
C ASP A 111 -9.80 3.93 -4.31
N ASN A 112 -10.42 3.32 -3.30
CA ASN A 112 -9.86 3.22 -1.95
C ASN A 112 -10.27 1.91 -1.27
N GLY A 113 -9.59 1.60 -0.15
CA GLY A 113 -9.83 0.37 0.59
C GLY A 113 -11.24 0.29 1.20
N LEU A 114 -11.77 1.41 1.67
CA LEU A 114 -13.11 1.45 2.27
C LEU A 114 -14.18 0.99 1.26
N THR A 115 -14.11 1.50 0.03
CA THR A 115 -15.05 1.11 -1.03
C THR A 115 -14.95 -0.36 -1.38
N ALA A 116 -13.72 -0.92 -1.41
CA ALA A 116 -13.50 -2.35 -1.64
C ALA A 116 -14.13 -3.19 -0.53
N VAL A 117 -13.95 -2.80 0.73
CA VAL A 117 -14.52 -3.52 1.88
C VAL A 117 -16.04 -3.40 1.90
N GLN A 118 -16.61 -2.26 1.53
CA GLN A 118 -18.06 -2.11 1.39
C GLN A 118 -18.62 -3.04 0.31
N ALA A 119 -17.92 -3.21 -0.80
CA ALA A 119 -18.30 -4.17 -1.85
C ALA A 119 -18.30 -5.62 -1.32
N LEU A 120 -17.34 -5.96 -0.46
CA LEU A 120 -17.30 -7.26 0.22
C LEU A 120 -18.51 -7.45 1.15
N VAL A 121 -18.79 -6.47 1.98
CA VAL A 121 -19.96 -6.50 2.89
C VAL A 121 -21.26 -6.67 2.12
N ASN A 122 -21.38 -6.02 0.97
CA ASN A 122 -22.57 -6.08 0.10
C ASN A 122 -22.62 -7.32 -0.80
N GLY A 123 -21.63 -8.21 -0.74
CA GLY A 123 -21.60 -9.43 -1.54
C GLY A 123 -21.25 -9.22 -3.02
N GLN A 124 -20.73 -8.06 -3.38
CA GLN A 124 -20.31 -7.76 -4.75
C GLN A 124 -18.98 -8.43 -5.12
N VAL A 125 -18.13 -8.65 -4.12
CA VAL A 125 -16.88 -9.43 -4.25
C VAL A 125 -16.85 -10.48 -3.14
N ASP A 126 -16.03 -11.51 -3.32
CA ASP A 126 -15.90 -12.64 -2.40
C ASP A 126 -14.75 -12.46 -1.40
N ALA A 127 -13.78 -11.65 -1.76
CA ALA A 127 -12.61 -11.34 -0.94
C ALA A 127 -12.04 -9.97 -1.30
N VAL A 128 -11.27 -9.39 -0.39
CA VAL A 128 -10.50 -8.16 -0.62
C VAL A 128 -9.04 -8.43 -0.29
N VAL A 129 -8.14 -8.04 -1.19
CA VAL A 129 -6.69 -8.10 -0.97
C VAL A 129 -6.18 -6.67 -0.84
N ILE A 130 -5.71 -6.32 0.34
CA ILE A 130 -5.16 -4.99 0.65
C ILE A 130 -4.04 -5.11 1.68
N ASP A 131 -3.33 -4.01 1.90
CA ASP A 131 -2.32 -3.91 2.94
C ASP A 131 -2.88 -4.26 4.32
N ASN A 132 -2.08 -4.96 5.12
CA ASN A 132 -2.49 -5.52 6.40
C ASN A 132 -2.91 -4.46 7.43
N ALA A 133 -2.22 -3.32 7.48
CA ALA A 133 -2.54 -2.27 8.46
C ALA A 133 -3.98 -1.74 8.28
N PRO A 134 -4.39 -1.24 7.09
CA PRO A 134 -5.79 -0.87 6.89
C PRO A 134 -6.75 -2.06 6.96
N ALA A 135 -6.32 -3.27 6.57
CA ALA A 135 -7.16 -4.47 6.67
C ALA A 135 -7.62 -4.71 8.11
N LYS A 136 -6.73 -4.59 9.08
CA LYS A 136 -7.05 -4.76 10.50
C LYS A 136 -8.09 -3.74 10.97
N GLU A 137 -7.97 -2.48 10.54
CA GLU A 137 -8.92 -1.42 10.88
C GLU A 137 -10.29 -1.70 10.29
N PHE A 138 -10.37 -2.13 9.04
CA PHE A 138 -11.63 -2.44 8.36
C PHE A 138 -12.34 -3.64 9.00
N VAL A 139 -11.60 -4.67 9.37
CA VAL A 139 -12.18 -5.85 10.03
C VAL A 139 -12.69 -5.49 11.43
N ALA A 140 -11.97 -4.66 12.17
CA ALA A 140 -12.41 -4.18 13.48
C ALA A 140 -13.71 -3.34 13.38
N ALA A 141 -13.87 -2.57 12.30
CA ALA A 141 -15.04 -1.72 12.07
C ALA A 141 -16.24 -2.47 11.45
N ASN A 142 -16.05 -3.66 10.89
CA ASN A 142 -17.06 -4.44 10.19
C ASN A 142 -17.17 -5.85 10.78
N PRO A 143 -17.94 -6.04 11.86
CA PRO A 143 -18.17 -7.37 12.41
C PRO A 143 -18.69 -8.34 11.35
N GLY A 144 -18.19 -9.56 11.34
CA GLY A 144 -18.53 -10.56 10.34
C GLY A 144 -17.51 -10.69 9.22
N LEU A 145 -16.43 -9.92 9.26
CA LEU A 145 -15.26 -10.07 8.38
C LEU A 145 -14.07 -10.62 9.17
N GLU A 146 -13.20 -11.34 8.49
CA GLU A 146 -11.95 -11.84 9.06
C GLU A 146 -10.78 -11.68 8.09
N ILE A 147 -9.56 -11.62 8.62
CA ILE A 147 -8.34 -11.67 7.85
C ILE A 147 -7.83 -13.11 7.89
N LEU A 148 -7.50 -13.69 6.73
CA LEU A 148 -6.92 -15.03 6.67
C LEU A 148 -5.52 -15.03 7.31
N ASP A 149 -5.19 -16.11 8.00
CA ASP A 149 -3.90 -16.28 8.67
C ASP A 149 -2.72 -16.30 7.69
N THR A 150 -2.96 -16.80 6.47
CA THR A 150 -1.95 -16.84 5.41
C THR A 150 -1.97 -15.50 4.65
N ALA A 151 -0.85 -14.77 4.68
CA ALA A 151 -0.69 -13.55 3.91
C ALA A 151 -0.71 -13.85 2.41
N TYR A 152 -1.21 -12.91 1.62
CA TYR A 152 -1.16 -13.01 0.16
C TYR A 152 0.25 -12.75 -0.37
N ALA A 153 0.92 -11.72 0.13
CA ALA A 153 2.30 -11.37 -0.22
C ALA A 153 2.95 -10.56 0.89
N GLU A 154 4.28 -10.59 0.95
CA GLU A 154 5.10 -9.73 1.79
C GLU A 154 5.91 -8.80 0.91
N GLU A 155 6.07 -7.54 1.30
CA GLU A 155 6.66 -6.48 0.49
C GLU A 155 7.51 -5.52 1.32
N ASP A 156 8.54 -4.94 0.69
CA ASP A 156 9.32 -3.85 1.27
C ASP A 156 8.76 -2.51 0.79
N TYR A 157 8.45 -1.61 1.73
CA TYR A 157 7.96 -0.27 1.45
C TYR A 157 9.10 0.72 1.37
N ALA A 158 9.04 1.63 0.39
CA ALA A 158 10.00 2.70 0.18
C ALA A 158 9.27 4.02 -0.12
N ILE A 159 10.02 5.12 -0.04
CA ILE A 159 9.51 6.46 -0.34
C ILE A 159 9.79 6.76 -1.81
N GLY A 160 8.74 7.14 -2.55
CA GLY A 160 8.87 7.51 -3.96
C GLY A 160 9.06 9.02 -4.14
N VAL A 161 9.94 9.38 -5.08
CA VAL A 161 10.15 10.75 -5.52
C VAL A 161 10.11 10.82 -7.05
N ALA A 162 9.96 12.02 -7.60
CA ALA A 162 9.99 12.21 -9.05
C ALA A 162 11.31 11.68 -9.64
N LYS A 163 11.22 11.06 -10.81
CA LYS A 163 12.38 10.53 -11.53
C LYS A 163 13.43 11.61 -11.74
N GLY A 164 14.67 11.33 -11.37
CA GLY A 164 15.79 12.28 -11.51
C GLY A 164 15.94 13.27 -10.36
N ASN A 165 15.05 13.30 -9.37
CA ASN A 165 15.20 14.16 -8.18
C ASN A 165 16.16 13.55 -7.16
N THR A 166 17.45 13.48 -7.54
CA THR A 166 18.50 12.86 -6.73
C THR A 166 18.78 13.63 -5.44
N ALA A 167 18.63 14.95 -5.43
CA ALA A 167 18.85 15.77 -4.23
C ALA A 167 17.85 15.39 -3.13
N MET A 168 16.58 15.26 -3.46
CA MET A 168 15.54 14.83 -2.52
C MET A 168 15.76 13.38 -2.08
N LEU A 169 16.10 12.50 -3.02
CA LEU A 169 16.37 11.09 -2.74
C LEU A 169 17.53 10.92 -1.76
N ASP A 170 18.66 11.61 -2.00
CA ASP A 170 19.82 11.54 -1.12
C ASP A 170 19.52 12.10 0.27
N ALA A 171 18.76 13.20 0.35
CA ALA A 171 18.32 13.78 1.62
C ALA A 171 17.44 12.81 2.40
N ILE A 172 16.49 12.15 1.76
CA ILE A 172 15.60 11.16 2.38
C ILE A 172 16.39 9.96 2.87
N ASN A 173 17.28 9.39 2.03
CA ASN A 173 18.10 8.24 2.41
C ASN A 173 19.02 8.58 3.58
N GLY A 174 19.62 9.76 3.59
CA GLY A 174 20.44 10.24 4.71
C GLY A 174 19.65 10.35 6.01
N ALA A 175 18.45 10.91 5.95
CA ALA A 175 17.56 11.01 7.11
C ALA A 175 17.10 9.62 7.61
N LEU A 176 16.76 8.70 6.71
CA LEU A 176 16.40 7.32 7.08
C LEU A 176 17.54 6.59 7.77
N GLU A 177 18.77 6.76 7.28
CA GLU A 177 19.97 6.16 7.89
C GLU A 177 20.17 6.71 9.31
N GLU A 178 20.05 8.01 9.51
CA GLU A 178 20.14 8.64 10.83
C GLU A 178 19.06 8.10 11.78
N LEU A 179 17.81 7.98 11.33
CA LEU A 179 16.72 7.46 12.12
C LEU A 179 16.94 6.00 12.53
N LYS A 180 17.46 5.17 11.62
CA LYS A 180 17.82 3.78 11.93
C LYS A 180 18.91 3.71 12.99
N ASN A 181 19.92 4.58 12.88
CA ASN A 181 21.05 4.64 13.82
C ASN A 181 20.63 5.19 15.18
N ASP A 182 19.66 6.11 15.23
CA ASP A 182 19.09 6.66 16.48
C ASP A 182 18.13 5.70 17.17
N GLY A 183 17.74 4.61 16.53
CA GLY A 183 16.74 3.67 17.05
C GLY A 183 15.29 4.18 16.93
N THR A 184 15.06 5.18 16.09
CA THR A 184 13.74 5.71 15.79
C THR A 184 13.06 4.90 14.65
#